data_05a796891c483cb29759a410de7f6d7f
#
_entry.id   05a796891c483cb29759a410de7f6d7f
#
_cell.length_a   1.000
_cell.length_b   1.000
_cell.length_c   1.000
_cell.angle_alpha   90.00
_cell.angle_beta   90.00
_cell.angle_gamma   90.00
#
_symmetry.space_group_name_H-M   'P 1'
#
loop_
_entity.id
_entity.type
_entity.pdbx_description
1 polymer ?
#
loop_
_entity_poly.entity_id
_entity_poly.type
_entity_poly.pdbx_seq_one_letter_code
_entity_poly.pdbx_strand_id
1 'polypeptide(L)'
;RSLLKESGAEVLTNMSVRLARRDGMWEAVNASGAIVAKASRAVVCAALETPSVLGLPRETMGLSPLYGRISLLRETDLSELRCALTGDGYVAKTEGFCAVGATYEPGEAPCVTVNEAHEHNLSTFNKLMGLRPDVLASSFYEGVRAVPADRMPLAGRGWTTSEIDGLSFKGVPEVGSIPRAEGLWICAGFGSRGLTWGLACARHVAADVTGDIQMLPKSLAVKLDPARFLPKLLVK
;
A
#
# COMPACT_ATOMS: atom_id res chain seq x y z
N ARG A 1 -14.07 -2.62 9.20
CA ARG A 1 -14.27 -3.13 10.59
C ARG A 1 -15.44 -4.11 10.69
N SER A 2 -16.59 -3.85 10.03
CA SER A 2 -17.74 -4.75 10.07
C SER A 2 -17.42 -6.16 9.54
N LEU A 3 -16.84 -6.24 8.34
CA LEU A 3 -16.46 -7.51 7.71
C LEU A 3 -15.47 -8.35 8.54
N LEU A 4 -14.51 -7.72 9.22
CA LEU A 4 -13.59 -8.43 10.11
C LEU A 4 -14.31 -9.00 11.34
N LYS A 5 -15.25 -8.25 11.91
CA LYS A 5 -16.07 -8.75 13.03
C LYS A 5 -16.99 -9.91 12.61
N GLU A 6 -17.61 -9.79 11.43
CA GLU A 6 -18.49 -10.84 10.86
C GLU A 6 -17.71 -12.12 10.55
N SER A 7 -16.43 -12.02 10.16
CA SER A 7 -15.56 -13.18 9.93
C SER A 7 -15.06 -13.87 11.21
N GLY A 8 -15.38 -13.34 12.41
CA GLY A 8 -14.87 -13.84 13.69
C GLY A 8 -13.38 -13.54 13.94
N ALA A 9 -12.78 -12.63 13.15
CA ALA A 9 -11.39 -12.25 13.33
C ALA A 9 -11.22 -11.37 14.57
N GLU A 10 -10.23 -11.69 15.40
CA GLU A 10 -9.80 -10.82 16.48
C GLU A 10 -9.02 -9.63 15.91
N VAL A 11 -9.37 -8.42 16.36
CA VAL A 11 -8.73 -7.17 15.92
C VAL A 11 -8.07 -6.48 17.10
N LEU A 12 -6.74 -6.52 17.15
CA LEU A 12 -5.93 -5.77 18.11
C LEU A 12 -5.57 -4.41 17.50
N THR A 13 -5.83 -3.33 18.23
CA THR A 13 -5.56 -1.95 17.80
C THR A 13 -4.55 -1.27 18.72
N ASN A 14 -4.01 -0.12 18.27
CA ASN A 14 -3.03 0.68 19.04
C ASN A 14 -1.75 -0.10 19.39
N MET A 15 -1.33 -0.99 18.51
CA MET A 15 -0.12 -1.79 18.65
C MET A 15 0.81 -1.59 17.45
N SER A 16 2.07 -1.34 17.74
CA SER A 16 3.16 -1.49 16.80
C SER A 16 3.84 -2.83 17.07
N VAL A 17 4.05 -3.63 16.02
CA VAL A 17 4.63 -4.97 16.13
C VAL A 17 5.74 -5.19 15.12
N ARG A 18 6.67 -6.08 15.46
CA ARG A 18 7.60 -6.73 14.53
C ARG A 18 7.26 -8.20 14.43
N LEU A 19 7.54 -8.80 13.29
CA LEU A 19 7.44 -10.24 13.14
C LEU A 19 8.80 -10.90 13.38
N ALA A 20 8.80 -11.96 14.18
CA ALA A 20 9.92 -12.87 14.37
C ALA A 20 9.46 -14.29 14.10
N ARG A 21 10.36 -15.16 13.60
CA ARG A 21 10.07 -16.59 13.43
C ARG A 21 10.82 -17.37 14.50
N ARG A 22 10.10 -18.15 15.30
CA ARG A 22 10.66 -19.04 16.33
C ARG A 22 9.93 -20.37 16.30
N ASP A 23 10.67 -21.46 16.35
CA ASP A 23 10.13 -22.83 16.37
C ASP A 23 9.09 -23.10 15.26
N GLY A 24 9.36 -22.59 14.05
CA GLY A 24 8.46 -22.73 12.90
C GLY A 24 7.22 -21.82 12.91
N MET A 25 7.01 -21.04 13.97
CA MET A 25 5.86 -20.13 14.14
C MET A 25 6.26 -18.67 13.95
N TRP A 26 5.36 -17.87 13.42
CA TRP A 26 5.46 -16.41 13.38
C TRP A 26 4.91 -15.82 14.65
N GLU A 27 5.68 -14.95 15.26
CA GLU A 27 5.35 -14.23 16.50
C GLU A 27 5.28 -12.73 16.19
N ALA A 28 4.14 -12.11 16.47
CA ALA A 28 4.02 -10.65 16.50
C ALA A 28 4.48 -10.15 17.86
N VAL A 29 5.57 -9.39 17.86
CA VAL A 29 6.22 -8.90 19.07
C VAL A 29 6.06 -7.39 19.15
N ASN A 30 5.54 -6.88 20.25
CA ASN A 30 5.35 -5.45 20.47
C ASN A 30 6.65 -4.75 20.90
N ALA A 31 6.59 -3.42 21.10
CA ALA A 31 7.76 -2.62 21.49
C ALA A 31 8.34 -2.98 22.87
N SER A 32 7.56 -3.59 23.77
CA SER A 32 8.05 -4.08 25.07
C SER A 32 8.68 -5.49 25.00
N GLY A 33 8.71 -6.12 23.83
CA GLY A 33 9.20 -7.48 23.63
C GLY A 33 8.17 -8.57 23.95
N ALA A 34 6.93 -8.21 24.28
CA ALA A 34 5.88 -9.20 24.53
C ALA A 34 5.29 -9.74 23.22
N ILE A 35 5.05 -11.06 23.19
CA ILE A 35 4.35 -11.72 22.08
C ILE A 35 2.86 -11.45 22.25
N VAL A 36 2.27 -10.77 21.25
CA VAL A 36 0.84 -10.41 21.23
C VAL A 36 0.00 -11.33 20.35
N ALA A 37 0.64 -12.03 19.42
CA ALA A 37 0.01 -13.07 18.62
C ALA A 37 1.04 -14.08 18.12
N LYS A 38 0.61 -15.33 17.88
CA LYS A 38 1.44 -16.41 17.35
C LYS A 38 0.64 -17.23 16.34
N ALA A 39 1.22 -17.51 15.17
CA ALA A 39 0.57 -18.29 14.11
C ALA A 39 1.60 -18.97 13.21
N SER A 40 1.19 -20.06 12.52
CA SER A 40 2.03 -20.72 11.51
C SER A 40 2.12 -19.94 10.21
N ARG A 41 1.23 -18.99 9.98
CA ARG A 41 1.15 -18.16 8.78
C ARG A 41 0.97 -16.70 9.15
N ALA A 42 1.64 -15.81 8.41
CA ALA A 42 1.55 -14.37 8.58
C ALA A 42 1.43 -13.66 7.24
N VAL A 43 0.56 -12.65 7.17
CA VAL A 43 0.43 -11.76 6.00
C VAL A 43 0.71 -10.34 6.47
N VAL A 44 1.71 -9.69 5.88
CA VAL A 44 2.10 -8.31 6.22
C VAL A 44 1.48 -7.34 5.24
N CYS A 45 0.61 -6.46 5.76
CA CYS A 45 -0.12 -5.43 5.00
C CYS A 45 0.16 -4.02 5.57
N ALA A 46 1.41 -3.72 5.92
CA ALA A 46 1.79 -2.54 6.69
C ALA A 46 2.27 -1.36 5.81
N ALA A 47 1.92 -1.33 4.53
CA ALA A 47 2.28 -0.25 3.59
C ALA A 47 3.78 0.08 3.64
N LEU A 48 4.17 1.31 4.01
CA LEU A 48 5.58 1.73 4.13
C LEU A 48 6.34 1.01 5.24
N GLU A 49 5.62 0.57 6.27
CA GLU A 49 6.20 -0.13 7.42
C GLU A 49 6.40 -1.62 7.17
N THR A 50 5.99 -2.15 6.03
CA THR A 50 6.17 -3.57 5.69
C THR A 50 7.62 -4.04 5.84
N PRO A 51 8.65 -3.34 5.35
CA PRO A 51 10.04 -3.75 5.58
C PRO A 51 10.41 -3.72 7.07
N SER A 52 10.05 -2.69 7.82
CA SER A 52 10.42 -2.57 9.24
C SER A 52 9.76 -3.62 10.12
N VAL A 53 8.52 -4.01 9.80
CA VAL A 53 7.83 -5.15 10.47
C VAL A 53 8.62 -6.43 10.30
N LEU A 54 9.31 -6.62 9.18
CA LEU A 54 10.12 -7.80 8.84
C LEU A 54 11.61 -7.65 9.20
N GLY A 55 12.01 -6.53 9.78
CA GLY A 55 13.43 -6.23 10.08
C GLY A 55 14.28 -6.02 8.84
N LEU A 56 13.70 -5.60 7.72
CA LEU A 56 14.35 -5.37 6.43
C LEU A 56 14.58 -3.88 6.17
N PRO A 57 15.64 -3.50 5.44
CA PRO A 57 15.80 -2.16 4.87
C PRO A 57 14.69 -1.84 3.86
N ARG A 58 14.25 -0.58 3.80
CA ARG A 58 13.17 -0.15 2.88
C ARG A 58 13.50 -0.39 1.42
N GLU A 59 14.76 -0.28 1.05
CA GLU A 59 15.26 -0.44 -0.32
C GLU A 59 15.00 -1.83 -0.88
N THR A 60 14.92 -2.85 -0.02
CA THR A 60 14.71 -4.26 -0.43
C THR A 60 13.37 -4.48 -1.13
N MET A 61 12.39 -3.63 -0.87
CA MET A 61 11.04 -3.70 -1.46
C MET A 61 10.76 -2.58 -2.46
N GLY A 62 11.74 -1.69 -2.73
CA GLY A 62 11.58 -0.57 -3.65
C GLY A 62 10.44 0.38 -3.29
N LEU A 63 10.08 0.48 -2.01
CA LEU A 63 8.99 1.32 -1.52
C LEU A 63 9.46 2.74 -1.24
N SER A 64 8.74 3.71 -1.78
CA SER A 64 8.94 5.14 -1.52
C SER A 64 7.68 5.78 -0.96
N PRO A 65 7.81 6.71 -0.01
CA PRO A 65 6.70 7.49 0.48
C PRO A 65 6.30 8.55 -0.55
N LEU A 66 4.99 8.74 -0.72
CA LEU A 66 4.42 9.80 -1.54
C LEU A 66 3.28 10.44 -0.76
N TYR A 67 3.57 11.61 -0.20
CA TYR A 67 2.59 12.40 0.53
C TYR A 67 1.58 13.01 -0.43
N GLY A 68 0.38 13.29 0.04
CA GLY A 68 -0.62 13.99 -0.76
C GLY A 68 -1.83 14.42 0.03
N ARG A 69 -2.45 15.50 -0.49
CA ARG A 69 -3.68 16.10 0.04
C ARG A 69 -4.76 16.09 -1.00
N ILE A 70 -5.99 15.90 -0.55
CA ILE A 70 -7.22 16.16 -1.28
C ILE A 70 -7.96 17.30 -0.61
N SER A 71 -8.62 18.12 -1.41
CA SER A 71 -9.52 19.16 -0.94
C SER A 71 -10.94 18.62 -0.88
N LEU A 72 -11.67 18.97 0.18
CA LEU A 72 -13.07 18.60 0.37
C LEU A 72 -13.93 19.82 0.18
N LEU A 73 -14.80 19.78 -0.83
CA LEU A 73 -15.79 20.83 -1.14
C LEU A 73 -17.16 20.40 -0.60
N ARG A 74 -18.03 21.35 -0.30
CA ARG A 74 -19.40 21.02 0.11
C ARG A 74 -20.17 20.40 -1.04
N GLU A 75 -21.00 19.41 -0.78
CA GLU A 75 -21.81 18.72 -1.79
C GLU A 75 -22.78 19.67 -2.52
N THR A 76 -23.32 20.68 -1.81
CA THR A 76 -24.27 21.65 -2.35
C THR A 76 -23.75 22.40 -3.57
N ASP A 77 -22.43 22.55 -3.66
CA ASP A 77 -21.79 23.33 -4.73
C ASP A 77 -21.68 22.53 -6.05
N LEU A 78 -21.99 21.23 -6.02
CA LEU A 78 -21.81 20.29 -7.13
C LEU A 78 -22.98 19.28 -7.26
N SER A 79 -24.20 19.77 -7.05
CA SER A 79 -25.42 18.93 -7.10
C SER A 79 -25.60 18.19 -8.44
N GLU A 80 -25.08 18.74 -9.54
CA GLU A 80 -25.21 18.17 -10.89
C GLU A 80 -24.17 17.10 -11.22
N LEU A 81 -23.11 16.95 -10.40
CA LEU A 81 -22.08 15.94 -10.64
C LEU A 81 -22.63 14.53 -10.35
N ARG A 82 -22.85 13.73 -11.40
CA ARG A 82 -23.44 12.39 -11.34
C ARG A 82 -22.43 11.24 -11.35
N CYS A 83 -21.19 11.51 -11.77
CA CYS A 83 -20.12 10.50 -11.81
C CYS A 83 -18.79 11.13 -11.42
N ALA A 84 -17.84 10.28 -11.01
CA ALA A 84 -16.47 10.74 -10.78
C ALA A 84 -15.82 11.14 -12.13
N LEU A 85 -15.11 12.27 -12.12
CA LEU A 85 -14.29 12.73 -13.24
C LEU A 85 -12.82 12.44 -12.93
N THR A 86 -12.06 12.12 -13.97
CA THR A 86 -10.62 11.84 -13.85
C THR A 86 -9.86 12.42 -15.05
N GLY A 87 -8.61 12.84 -14.81
CA GLY A 87 -7.69 13.40 -15.79
C GLY A 87 -6.34 13.62 -15.10
N ASP A 88 -5.81 14.84 -15.11
CA ASP A 88 -4.60 15.22 -14.34
C ASP A 88 -4.83 15.19 -12.82
N GLY A 89 -6.03 14.86 -12.39
CA GLY A 89 -6.49 14.65 -11.05
C GLY A 89 -7.86 14.00 -11.09
N TYR A 90 -8.68 14.22 -10.06
CA TYR A 90 -10.03 13.67 -10.00
C TYR A 90 -10.98 14.57 -9.21
N VAL A 91 -12.25 14.41 -9.51
CA VAL A 91 -13.38 14.97 -8.77
C VAL A 91 -14.33 13.82 -8.48
N ALA A 92 -14.60 13.55 -7.21
CA ALA A 92 -15.48 12.46 -6.80
C ALA A 92 -16.45 12.91 -5.71
N LYS A 93 -17.73 12.78 -6.00
CA LYS A 93 -18.80 13.10 -5.05
C LYS A 93 -19.00 11.94 -4.07
N THR A 94 -19.20 12.25 -2.81
CA THR A 94 -19.60 11.36 -1.74
C THR A 94 -20.69 12.00 -0.90
N GLU A 95 -21.22 11.31 0.11
CA GLU A 95 -22.22 11.88 0.98
C GLU A 95 -21.68 13.09 1.76
N GLY A 96 -22.28 14.26 1.58
CA GLY A 96 -21.99 15.50 2.28
C GLY A 96 -20.82 16.33 1.74
N PHE A 97 -19.97 15.79 0.86
CA PHE A 97 -18.86 16.53 0.27
C PHE A 97 -18.41 15.97 -1.09
N CYS A 98 -17.59 16.75 -1.77
CA CYS A 98 -16.92 16.36 -2.98
C CYS A 98 -15.41 16.39 -2.76
N ALA A 99 -14.73 15.27 -3.05
CA ALA A 99 -13.29 15.13 -2.97
C ALA A 99 -12.65 15.58 -4.29
N VAL A 100 -11.71 16.50 -4.22
CA VAL A 100 -10.93 17.01 -5.35
C VAL A 100 -9.45 16.81 -5.09
N GLY A 101 -8.74 16.26 -5.99
CA GLY A 101 -7.31 16.02 -5.78
C GLY A 101 -6.56 15.37 -6.91
N ALA A 102 -5.34 15.09 -6.62
CA ALA A 102 -4.63 15.27 -5.37
C ALA A 102 -3.26 15.91 -5.61
N THR A 103 -2.66 16.44 -4.55
CA THR A 103 -1.22 16.69 -4.60
C THR A 103 -0.42 15.38 -4.54
N TYR A 104 0.78 15.42 -5.09
CA TYR A 104 1.74 14.30 -5.09
C TYR A 104 3.12 14.83 -4.72
N GLU A 105 3.49 14.68 -3.47
CA GLU A 105 4.69 15.25 -2.88
C GLU A 105 5.63 14.13 -2.44
N PRO A 106 6.85 14.02 -3.01
CA PRO A 106 7.81 13.01 -2.57
C PRO A 106 8.15 13.17 -1.09
N GLY A 107 8.13 12.08 -0.34
CA GLY A 107 8.44 12.08 1.10
C GLY A 107 7.25 11.75 1.98
N GLU A 108 7.49 11.82 3.30
CA GLU A 108 6.52 11.49 4.35
C GLU A 108 5.84 12.74 4.94
N ALA A 109 6.35 13.92 4.61
CA ALA A 109 5.85 15.21 5.09
C ALA A 109 5.45 16.11 3.92
N PRO A 110 4.54 17.06 4.16
CA PRO A 110 4.15 18.04 3.14
C PRO A 110 5.32 18.94 2.75
N CYS A 111 5.45 19.20 1.44
CA CYS A 111 6.38 20.17 0.87
C CYS A 111 5.71 21.53 0.60
N VAL A 112 4.38 21.57 0.59
CA VAL A 112 3.56 22.76 0.35
C VAL A 112 2.59 23.01 1.49
N THR A 113 2.16 24.25 1.64
CA THR A 113 1.13 24.63 2.63
C THR A 113 -0.25 24.04 2.27
N VAL A 114 -1.17 24.08 3.20
CA VAL A 114 -2.58 23.67 2.97
C VAL A 114 -3.22 24.55 1.88
N ASN A 115 -2.95 25.85 1.88
CA ASN A 115 -3.52 26.78 0.91
C ASN A 115 -3.00 26.50 -0.51
N GLU A 116 -1.70 26.31 -0.67
CA GLU A 116 -1.11 25.94 -1.98
C GLU A 116 -1.65 24.60 -2.50
N ALA A 117 -1.86 23.62 -1.61
CA ALA A 117 -2.49 22.35 -1.97
C ALA A 117 -3.95 22.55 -2.40
N HIS A 118 -4.71 23.41 -1.73
CA HIS A 118 -6.07 23.76 -2.13
C HIS A 118 -6.11 24.46 -3.49
N GLU A 119 -5.24 25.43 -3.71
CA GLU A 119 -5.13 26.13 -5.00
C GLU A 119 -4.82 25.17 -6.15
N HIS A 120 -3.87 24.25 -5.94
CA HIS A 120 -3.55 23.20 -6.90
C HIS A 120 -4.75 22.32 -7.23
N ASN A 121 -5.44 21.81 -6.20
CA ASN A 121 -6.59 20.93 -6.35
C ASN A 121 -7.77 21.65 -7.01
N LEU A 122 -8.05 22.92 -6.63
CA LEU A 122 -9.09 23.73 -7.27
C LEU A 122 -8.76 24.07 -8.72
N SER A 123 -7.48 24.30 -9.05
CA SER A 123 -7.05 24.45 -10.45
C SER A 123 -7.35 23.20 -11.27
N THR A 124 -7.05 22.02 -10.71
CA THR A 124 -7.39 20.72 -11.32
C THR A 124 -8.91 20.55 -11.50
N PHE A 125 -9.67 20.91 -10.47
CA PHE A 125 -11.12 20.90 -10.52
C PHE A 125 -11.65 21.76 -11.66
N ASN A 126 -11.17 23.00 -11.79
CA ASN A 126 -11.57 23.94 -12.85
C ASN A 126 -11.27 23.41 -14.25
N LYS A 127 -10.12 22.74 -14.43
CA LYS A 127 -9.78 22.11 -15.71
C LYS A 127 -10.73 20.98 -16.08
N LEU A 128 -11.13 20.16 -15.11
CA LEU A 128 -12.01 19.02 -15.33
C LEU A 128 -13.47 19.42 -15.52
N MET A 129 -13.94 20.43 -14.78
CA MET A 129 -15.34 20.85 -14.78
C MET A 129 -15.65 21.98 -15.74
N GLY A 130 -14.64 22.71 -16.23
CA GLY A 130 -14.84 23.93 -17.04
C GLY A 130 -15.48 25.08 -16.28
N LEU A 131 -15.57 24.98 -14.98
CA LEU A 131 -16.18 25.97 -14.08
C LEU A 131 -15.08 26.70 -13.28
N ARG A 132 -15.35 27.93 -12.93
CA ARG A 132 -14.62 28.64 -11.87
C ARG A 132 -15.54 28.69 -10.67
N PRO A 133 -15.40 27.79 -9.73
CA PRO A 133 -16.23 27.88 -8.52
C PRO A 133 -15.75 29.03 -7.64
N ASP A 134 -16.65 29.83 -7.16
CA ASP A 134 -16.48 30.63 -5.94
C ASP A 134 -16.45 29.71 -4.72
N VAL A 135 -16.06 28.45 -4.95
CA VAL A 135 -16.10 27.37 -3.95
C VAL A 135 -14.77 27.34 -3.23
N LEU A 136 -14.83 27.60 -1.94
CA LEU A 136 -13.71 27.43 -1.04
C LEU A 136 -13.68 25.99 -0.53
N ALA A 137 -12.48 25.38 -0.48
CA ALA A 137 -12.31 24.13 0.21
C ALA A 137 -12.73 24.27 1.69
N SER A 138 -13.64 23.42 2.12
CA SER A 138 -14.17 23.46 3.49
C SER A 138 -13.26 22.73 4.47
N SER A 139 -12.51 21.75 3.98
CA SER A 139 -11.54 20.94 4.73
C SER A 139 -10.63 20.16 3.78
N PHE A 140 -9.76 19.33 4.34
CA PHE A 140 -8.88 18.47 3.55
C PHE A 140 -8.70 17.11 4.23
N TYR A 141 -8.21 16.15 3.44
CA TYR A 141 -7.66 14.90 3.95
C TYR A 141 -6.25 14.75 3.40
N GLU A 142 -5.35 14.23 4.22
CA GLU A 142 -3.96 14.02 3.85
C GLU A 142 -3.47 12.64 4.26
N GLY A 143 -2.44 12.15 3.58
CA GLY A 143 -1.84 10.87 3.92
C GLY A 143 -0.63 10.55 3.07
N VAL A 144 0.13 9.56 3.53
CA VAL A 144 1.31 9.05 2.85
C VAL A 144 0.98 7.73 2.15
N ARG A 145 1.27 7.67 0.87
CA ARG A 145 1.10 6.47 0.04
C ARG A 145 2.40 5.70 -0.01
N ALA A 146 2.32 4.38 0.13
CA ALA A 146 3.43 3.48 -0.16
C ALA A 146 3.47 3.19 -1.67
N VAL A 147 4.46 3.68 -2.37
CA VAL A 147 4.57 3.56 -3.83
C VAL A 147 5.80 2.75 -4.19
N PRO A 148 5.64 1.56 -4.81
CA PRO A 148 6.76 0.83 -5.38
C PRO A 148 7.36 1.56 -6.58
N ALA A 149 8.67 1.41 -6.81
CA ALA A 149 9.40 2.09 -7.87
C ALA A 149 8.83 1.87 -9.28
N ASP A 150 8.24 0.71 -9.53
CA ASP A 150 7.56 0.35 -10.79
C ASP A 150 6.05 0.61 -10.76
N ARG A 151 5.52 1.16 -9.68
CA ARG A 151 4.09 1.44 -9.47
C ARG A 151 3.17 0.21 -9.48
N MET A 152 3.74 -1.02 -9.39
CA MET A 152 2.95 -2.24 -9.26
C MET A 152 2.89 -2.66 -7.78
N PRO A 153 1.75 -3.14 -7.24
CA PRO A 153 1.65 -3.61 -5.87
C PRO A 153 2.63 -4.74 -5.55
N LEU A 154 2.87 -4.97 -4.27
CA LEU A 154 3.57 -6.12 -3.73
C LEU A 154 2.55 -7.12 -3.24
N ALA A 155 2.45 -8.29 -3.87
CA ALA A 155 1.52 -9.35 -3.46
C ALA A 155 2.13 -10.73 -3.73
N GLY A 156 2.37 -11.52 -2.68
CA GLY A 156 2.94 -12.86 -2.79
C GLY A 156 3.79 -13.24 -1.59
N ARG A 157 4.60 -14.29 -1.74
CA ARG A 157 5.45 -14.83 -0.68
C ARG A 157 6.54 -13.85 -0.26
N GLY A 158 6.69 -13.70 1.06
CA GLY A 158 7.69 -12.85 1.68
C GLY A 158 9.02 -13.55 1.98
N TRP A 159 9.95 -12.77 2.49
CA TRP A 159 11.25 -13.21 2.98
C TRP A 159 11.63 -12.38 4.20
N THR A 160 12.64 -12.80 4.94
CA THR A 160 13.31 -12.05 6.00
C THR A 160 14.80 -11.94 5.70
N THR A 161 15.56 -11.33 6.57
CA THR A 161 17.02 -11.25 6.44
C THR A 161 17.65 -12.65 6.36
N SER A 162 17.12 -13.64 7.10
CA SER A 162 17.69 -15.01 7.11
C SER A 162 17.64 -15.70 5.76
N GLU A 163 16.68 -15.40 4.89
CA GLU A 163 16.61 -16.02 3.57
C GLU A 163 17.55 -15.37 2.55
N ILE A 164 17.93 -14.11 2.77
CA ILE A 164 18.73 -13.35 1.79
C ILE A 164 20.14 -13.03 2.26
N ASP A 165 20.43 -13.19 3.55
CA ASP A 165 21.76 -12.91 4.11
C ASP A 165 22.83 -13.81 3.47
N GLY A 166 23.94 -13.21 3.06
CA GLY A 166 25.01 -13.91 2.38
C GLY A 166 24.72 -14.33 0.93
N LEU A 167 23.51 -14.12 0.40
CA LEU A 167 23.21 -14.38 -1.01
C LEU A 167 23.94 -13.40 -1.92
N SER A 168 24.52 -13.95 -2.97
CA SER A 168 25.22 -13.19 -4.01
C SER A 168 25.21 -13.95 -5.32
N PHE A 169 24.92 -13.26 -6.41
CA PHE A 169 24.82 -13.84 -7.74
C PHE A 169 25.81 -13.17 -8.71
N LYS A 170 26.38 -13.96 -9.64
CA LYS A 170 27.25 -13.43 -10.71
C LYS A 170 26.49 -12.68 -11.81
N GLY A 171 25.19 -12.64 -11.76
CA GLY A 171 24.29 -11.95 -12.69
C GLY A 171 22.92 -11.80 -12.06
N VAL A 172 22.00 -11.07 -12.70
CA VAL A 172 20.65 -10.83 -12.16
C VAL A 172 19.88 -12.16 -12.11
N PRO A 173 19.58 -12.69 -10.91
CA PRO A 173 18.85 -13.94 -10.80
C PRO A 173 17.39 -13.77 -11.20
N GLU A 174 16.73 -14.85 -11.56
CA GLU A 174 15.27 -14.86 -11.70
C GLU A 174 14.59 -14.65 -10.35
N VAL A 175 13.49 -13.90 -10.33
CA VAL A 175 12.73 -13.61 -9.09
C VAL A 175 12.29 -14.90 -8.40
N GLY A 176 11.93 -15.93 -9.17
CA GLY A 176 11.52 -17.24 -8.65
C GLY A 176 12.62 -18.03 -7.94
N SER A 177 13.90 -17.71 -8.18
CA SER A 177 15.03 -18.36 -7.51
C SER A 177 15.39 -17.75 -6.14
N ILE A 178 14.81 -16.60 -5.80
CA ILE A 178 15.02 -15.96 -4.49
C ILE A 178 14.31 -16.80 -3.41
N PRO A 179 14.99 -17.21 -2.34
CA PRO A 179 14.37 -17.95 -1.24
C PRO A 179 13.22 -17.17 -0.58
N ARG A 180 12.24 -17.89 -0.08
CA ARG A 180 11.08 -17.33 0.62
C ARG A 180 10.97 -17.93 2.02
N ALA A 181 10.57 -17.09 2.96
CA ALA A 181 10.26 -17.55 4.31
C ALA A 181 8.96 -18.36 4.29
N GLU A 182 9.01 -19.53 4.89
CA GLU A 182 7.84 -20.40 4.99
C GLU A 182 6.76 -19.74 5.83
N GLY A 183 5.51 -19.76 5.36
CA GLY A 183 4.35 -19.20 6.07
C GLY A 183 4.31 -17.67 6.10
N LEU A 184 5.06 -16.96 5.23
CA LEU A 184 5.08 -15.50 5.17
C LEU A 184 4.59 -15.00 3.81
N TRP A 185 3.67 -14.02 3.85
CA TRP A 185 3.20 -13.30 2.67
C TRP A 185 3.22 -11.79 2.90
N ILE A 186 3.26 -11.04 1.81
CA ILE A 186 3.24 -9.58 1.77
C ILE A 186 2.11 -9.15 0.85
N CYS A 187 1.34 -8.13 1.27
CA CYS A 187 0.29 -7.51 0.46
C CYS A 187 0.28 -6.00 0.74
N ALA A 188 1.04 -5.22 -0.04
CA ALA A 188 1.32 -3.82 0.24
C ALA A 188 1.64 -3.00 -1.03
N GLY A 189 1.96 -1.71 -0.87
CA GLY A 189 2.49 -0.89 -1.94
C GLY A 189 1.48 -0.53 -3.03
N PHE A 190 0.23 -0.26 -2.67
CA PHE A 190 -0.85 0.02 -3.63
C PHE A 190 -0.80 1.44 -4.22
N GLY A 191 -0.01 2.35 -3.65
CA GLY A 191 0.01 3.76 -4.06
C GLY A 191 -1.37 4.40 -3.99
N SER A 192 -1.80 5.03 -5.07
CA SER A 192 -3.14 5.64 -5.20
C SER A 192 -4.22 4.68 -5.73
N ARG A 193 -3.90 3.40 -5.99
CA ARG A 193 -4.79 2.43 -6.65
C ARG A 193 -5.26 1.30 -5.74
N GLY A 194 -5.30 1.53 -4.42
CA GLY A 194 -5.64 0.51 -3.43
C GLY A 194 -7.03 -0.11 -3.62
N LEU A 195 -8.03 0.68 -3.98
CA LEU A 195 -9.38 0.16 -4.22
C LEU A 195 -9.46 -0.76 -5.44
N THR A 196 -8.68 -0.48 -6.50
CA THR A 196 -8.66 -1.29 -7.71
C THR A 196 -7.87 -2.59 -7.52
N TRP A 197 -6.66 -2.49 -6.93
CA TRP A 197 -5.75 -3.61 -6.79
C TRP A 197 -5.98 -4.44 -5.53
N GLY A 198 -6.52 -3.83 -4.48
CA GLY A 198 -6.60 -4.45 -3.15
C GLY A 198 -7.31 -5.81 -3.16
N LEU A 199 -8.48 -5.90 -3.78
CA LEU A 199 -9.23 -7.17 -3.87
C LEU A 199 -8.50 -8.23 -4.69
N ALA A 200 -7.93 -7.85 -5.85
CA ALA A 200 -7.21 -8.78 -6.71
C ALA A 200 -5.97 -9.34 -6.01
N CYS A 201 -5.17 -8.47 -5.36
CA CYS A 201 -4.00 -8.86 -4.60
C CYS A 201 -4.36 -9.69 -3.36
N ALA A 202 -5.42 -9.30 -2.63
CA ALA A 202 -5.89 -10.06 -1.47
C ALA A 202 -6.33 -11.48 -1.86
N ARG A 203 -7.06 -11.64 -2.95
CA ARG A 203 -7.45 -12.96 -3.46
C ARG A 203 -6.26 -13.79 -3.92
N HIS A 204 -5.28 -13.17 -4.59
CA HIS A 204 -4.05 -13.83 -5.00
C HIS A 204 -3.28 -14.37 -3.79
N VAL A 205 -3.06 -13.52 -2.77
CA VAL A 205 -2.38 -13.93 -1.54
C VAL A 205 -3.19 -14.97 -0.78
N ALA A 206 -4.50 -14.80 -0.64
CA ALA A 206 -5.36 -15.76 0.04
C ALA A 206 -5.31 -17.15 -0.61
N ALA A 207 -5.38 -17.22 -1.95
CA ALA A 207 -5.29 -18.47 -2.69
C ALA A 207 -3.94 -19.18 -2.45
N ASP A 208 -2.83 -18.43 -2.40
CA ASP A 208 -1.51 -19.02 -2.08
C ASP A 208 -1.41 -19.48 -0.61
N VAL A 209 -2.02 -18.73 0.33
CA VAL A 209 -2.10 -19.11 1.75
C VAL A 209 -2.91 -20.39 1.96
N THR A 210 -4.02 -20.55 1.27
CA THR A 210 -4.94 -21.69 1.45
C THR A 210 -4.62 -22.88 0.55
N GLY A 211 -3.77 -22.70 -0.47
CA GLY A 211 -3.52 -23.71 -1.50
C GLY A 211 -4.63 -23.81 -2.54
N ASP A 212 -5.42 -22.75 -2.70
CA ASP A 212 -6.53 -22.67 -3.65
C ASP A 212 -6.04 -22.27 -5.07
N ILE A 213 -6.95 -22.29 -6.03
CA ILE A 213 -6.66 -22.00 -7.44
C ILE A 213 -6.26 -20.52 -7.59
N GLN A 214 -5.09 -20.29 -8.20
CA GLN A 214 -4.61 -18.96 -8.53
C GLN A 214 -5.42 -18.36 -9.69
N MET A 215 -6.01 -17.19 -9.46
CA MET A 215 -6.82 -16.51 -10.46
C MET A 215 -6.01 -15.56 -11.37
N LEU A 216 -4.84 -15.14 -10.93
CA LEU A 216 -4.00 -14.25 -11.73
C LEU A 216 -3.12 -15.04 -12.71
N PRO A 217 -2.98 -14.56 -13.95
CA PRO A 217 -2.02 -15.13 -14.90
C PRO A 217 -0.60 -15.09 -14.31
N LYS A 218 0.20 -16.12 -14.58
CA LYS A 218 1.59 -16.24 -14.09
C LYS A 218 2.43 -14.99 -14.43
N SER A 219 2.25 -14.43 -15.62
CA SER A 219 2.94 -13.22 -16.06
C SER A 219 2.62 -11.98 -15.19
N LEU A 220 1.41 -11.90 -14.64
CA LEU A 220 1.03 -10.84 -13.72
C LEU A 220 1.51 -11.13 -12.30
N ALA A 221 1.37 -12.38 -11.84
CA ALA A 221 1.85 -12.80 -10.52
C ALA A 221 3.36 -12.50 -10.33
N VAL A 222 4.19 -12.75 -11.34
CA VAL A 222 5.62 -12.40 -11.31
C VAL A 222 5.85 -10.89 -11.18
N LYS A 223 5.01 -10.06 -11.82
CA LYS A 223 5.09 -8.59 -11.68
C LYS A 223 4.64 -8.07 -10.32
N LEU A 224 3.84 -8.84 -9.60
CA LEU A 224 3.39 -8.51 -8.24
C LEU A 224 4.30 -9.10 -7.16
N ASP A 225 5.22 -10.00 -7.52
CA ASP A 225 6.10 -10.68 -6.57
C ASP A 225 6.87 -9.65 -5.72
N PRO A 226 6.77 -9.70 -4.39
CA PRO A 226 7.44 -8.74 -3.51
C PRO A 226 8.96 -8.72 -3.67
N ALA A 227 9.60 -9.84 -4.03
CA ALA A 227 11.05 -9.95 -4.18
C ALA A 227 11.59 -9.46 -5.53
N ARG A 228 10.76 -8.94 -6.43
CA ARG A 228 11.20 -8.51 -7.77
C ARG A 228 12.25 -7.40 -7.80
N PHE A 229 12.42 -6.69 -6.69
CA PHE A 229 13.48 -5.68 -6.54
C PHE A 229 14.81 -6.25 -6.04
N LEU A 230 14.79 -7.40 -5.34
CA LEU A 230 15.97 -8.04 -4.77
C LEU A 230 17.03 -8.46 -5.80
N PRO A 231 16.68 -9.00 -6.99
CA PRO A 231 17.68 -9.43 -7.96
C PRO A 231 18.78 -8.43 -8.24
N LYS A 232 18.42 -7.14 -8.35
CA LYS A 232 19.38 -6.05 -8.61
C LYS A 232 20.27 -5.72 -7.40
N LEU A 233 19.79 -5.98 -6.19
CA LEU A 233 20.52 -5.71 -4.94
C LEU A 233 21.49 -6.85 -4.58
N LEU A 234 21.26 -8.05 -5.10
CA LEU A 234 22.02 -9.26 -4.80
C LEU A 234 23.11 -9.58 -5.82
N VAL A 235 23.31 -8.75 -6.84
CA VAL A 235 24.39 -8.89 -7.84
C VAL A 235 25.67 -8.30 -7.27
N LYS A 236 26.79 -9.08 -7.43
CA LYS A 236 28.18 -8.62 -7.23
C LYS A 236 28.82 -8.28 -8.54
#